data_5b138ccb67d1c3bd517fb6eb416745be
#
_entry.id   5b138ccb67d1c3bd517fb6eb416745be
#
_cell.length_a   1.000
_cell.length_b   1.000
_cell.length_c   1.000
_cell.angle_alpha   90.00
_cell.angle_beta   90.00
_cell.angle_gamma   90.00
#
_symmetry.space_group_name_H-M   'P 1'
#
loop_
_entity.id
_entity.type
_entity.pdbx_description
1 polymer ?
#
loop_
_entity_poly.entity_id
_entity_poly.type
_entity_poly.pdbx_seq_one_letter_code
_entity_poly.pdbx_strand_id
1 'polypeptide(L)'
;MGRSSLASRRLIALFLSALTLLMTQPAASAPTARFGLPFADPPGPDTWLLGQPYGNTVGAFARRRDWYRAGQGVHFGVDFSAPCGTPVVAIGDGVVLKVDAREHGSGPHNLLIAHPNGYVSLYGHLMERPLLVVGQPVRRGEMVGRVGDPDLTCTSRPHLHLEIRDRGLRRAFNPHLLIDADWEALMLVGPFGRGFQRDLDNPRRWQSVWDQPDVRFGGPLINDFRDPWPRDWRR
;
A
#
# COMPACT_ATOMS: atom_id res chain seq x y z
N MET A 1 83.02 51.70 28.14
CA MET A 1 83.48 51.00 26.93
C MET A 1 82.79 49.61 26.96
N GLY A 2 81.90 49.25 26.07
CA GLY A 2 81.27 47.99 26.09
C GLY A 2 80.07 47.92 25.13
N ARG A 3 80.26 47.31 24.02
CA ARG A 3 79.38 47.30 22.87
C ARG A 3 78.14 46.46 23.12
N SER A 4 76.97 46.99 22.76
CA SER A 4 75.69 46.34 22.62
C SER A 4 75.65 45.36 21.45
N SER A 5 75.17 44.15 21.67
CA SER A 5 74.83 43.14 20.61
C SER A 5 73.33 42.99 20.52
N LEU A 6 72.80 43.43 19.39
CA LEU A 6 71.36 43.17 19.02
C LEU A 6 71.23 41.75 18.55
N ALA A 7 70.45 40.96 19.28
CA ALA A 7 69.99 39.63 18.83
C ALA A 7 68.66 39.77 18.08
N SER A 8 68.71 39.53 16.80
CA SER A 8 67.54 39.48 15.92
C SER A 8 66.64 38.30 16.29
N ARG A 9 65.46 38.62 16.77
CA ARG A 9 64.39 37.59 16.93
C ARG A 9 63.68 37.42 15.58
N ARG A 10 63.89 36.29 14.93
CA ARG A 10 63.11 35.86 13.77
C ARG A 10 61.81 35.31 14.29
N LEU A 11 60.66 35.97 13.99
CA LEU A 11 59.31 35.43 14.14
C LEU A 11 59.09 34.42 13.01
N ILE A 12 58.91 33.16 13.38
CA ILE A 12 58.42 32.13 12.49
C ILE A 12 56.90 32.18 12.59
N ALA A 13 56.25 32.69 11.55
CA ALA A 13 54.79 32.62 11.42
C ALA A 13 54.40 31.21 10.93
N LEU A 14 53.83 30.42 11.81
CA LEU A 14 53.20 29.17 11.48
C LEU A 14 51.81 29.43 10.84
N PHE A 15 51.72 29.27 9.54
CA PHE A 15 50.42 29.18 8.84
C PHE A 15 49.82 27.83 9.14
N LEU A 16 48.85 27.76 10.05
CA LEU A 16 47.93 26.63 10.17
C LEU A 16 46.89 26.70 9.02
N SER A 17 47.13 25.94 7.98
CA SER A 17 46.09 25.68 6.95
C SER A 17 45.05 24.75 7.55
N ALA A 18 43.94 25.33 7.99
CA ALA A 18 42.74 24.55 8.35
C ALA A 18 42.09 23.99 7.07
N LEU A 19 42.39 22.75 6.77
CA LEU A 19 41.70 21.98 5.72
C LEU A 19 40.30 21.62 6.22
N THR A 20 39.30 22.44 5.90
CA THR A 20 37.89 22.14 6.15
C THR A 20 37.47 21.02 5.21
N LEU A 21 37.41 19.81 5.76
CA LEU A 21 36.78 18.67 5.09
C LEU A 21 35.27 18.96 4.99
N LEU A 22 34.79 19.42 3.83
CA LEU A 22 33.35 19.42 3.54
C LEU A 22 32.87 17.98 3.49
N MET A 23 32.33 17.51 4.59
CA MET A 23 31.53 16.27 4.61
C MET A 23 30.28 16.53 3.77
N THR A 24 30.28 16.08 2.52
CA THR A 24 29.04 15.99 1.73
C THR A 24 28.14 14.97 2.42
N GLN A 25 27.17 15.47 3.18
CA GLN A 25 26.10 14.59 3.68
C GLN A 25 25.40 13.98 2.45
N PRO A 26 25.17 12.67 2.44
CA PRO A 26 24.34 12.07 1.40
C PRO A 26 23.01 12.81 1.42
N ALA A 27 22.60 13.34 0.28
CA ALA A 27 21.29 13.95 0.13
C ALA A 27 20.25 12.93 0.62
N ALA A 28 19.46 13.31 1.62
CA ALA A 28 18.34 12.50 2.05
C ALA A 28 17.50 12.21 0.78
N SER A 29 17.30 10.93 0.46
CA SER A 29 16.46 10.55 -0.66
C SER A 29 15.12 11.24 -0.46
N ALA A 30 14.64 11.96 -1.49
CA ALA A 30 13.32 12.57 -1.45
C ALA A 30 12.31 11.49 -1.00
N PRO A 31 11.36 11.83 -0.10
CA PRO A 31 10.37 10.86 0.33
C PRO A 31 9.73 10.25 -0.91
N THR A 32 9.72 8.94 -1.00
CA THR A 32 9.11 8.22 -2.13
C THR A 32 7.68 8.74 -2.24
N ALA A 33 7.30 9.31 -3.39
CA ALA A 33 5.99 9.89 -3.58
C ALA A 33 4.93 8.85 -3.21
N ARG A 34 4.07 9.18 -2.25
CA ARG A 34 2.98 8.30 -1.82
C ARG A 34 2.00 8.13 -2.97
N PHE A 35 1.37 6.98 -3.03
CA PHE A 35 0.28 6.73 -3.94
C PHE A 35 -0.94 7.57 -3.58
N GLY A 36 -1.83 7.82 -4.55
CA GLY A 36 -3.14 8.42 -4.32
C GLY A 36 -4.23 7.38 -4.18
N LEU A 37 -5.44 7.85 -3.92
CA LEU A 37 -6.64 7.04 -3.98
C LEU A 37 -6.97 6.66 -5.44
N PRO A 38 -7.65 5.50 -5.66
CA PRO A 38 -7.99 5.01 -7.00
C PRO A 38 -9.24 5.65 -7.61
N PHE A 39 -9.72 6.75 -7.04
CA PHE A 39 -10.92 7.49 -7.49
C PHE A 39 -10.63 8.98 -7.56
N ALA A 40 -11.21 9.65 -8.54
CA ALA A 40 -11.12 11.09 -8.67
C ALA A 40 -12.15 11.82 -7.79
N ASP A 41 -13.33 11.21 -7.63
CA ASP A 41 -14.40 11.77 -6.82
C ASP A 41 -14.13 11.55 -5.32
N PRO A 42 -14.61 12.43 -4.45
CA PRO A 42 -14.53 12.24 -3.01
C PRO A 42 -15.40 11.05 -2.55
N PRO A 43 -15.10 10.44 -1.38
CA PRO A 43 -15.93 9.39 -0.83
C PRO A 43 -17.33 9.89 -0.48
N GLY A 44 -18.33 9.05 -0.74
CA GLY A 44 -19.73 9.34 -0.46
C GLY A 44 -20.65 8.19 -0.85
N PRO A 45 -21.92 8.25 -0.45
CA PRO A 45 -22.88 7.16 -0.68
C PRO A 45 -23.17 6.89 -2.17
N ASP A 46 -23.00 7.90 -3.02
CA ASP A 46 -23.24 7.80 -4.47
C ASP A 46 -21.95 7.64 -5.29
N THR A 47 -20.78 7.64 -4.64
CA THR A 47 -19.47 7.52 -5.29
C THR A 47 -18.77 6.24 -4.88
N TRP A 48 -18.06 6.27 -3.76
CA TRP A 48 -17.38 5.11 -3.22
C TRP A 48 -17.16 5.25 -1.71
N LEU A 49 -17.06 4.13 -1.01
CA LEU A 49 -16.78 4.08 0.42
C LEU A 49 -15.73 2.99 0.68
N LEU A 50 -15.02 3.11 1.79
CA LEU A 50 -14.15 2.02 2.23
C LEU A 50 -15.00 0.78 2.58
N GLY A 51 -14.77 -0.31 1.86
CA GLY A 51 -15.48 -1.57 2.06
C GLY A 51 -14.81 -2.49 3.06
N GLN A 52 -13.59 -2.94 2.74
CA GLN A 52 -12.80 -3.80 3.64
C GLN A 52 -11.33 -3.35 3.65
N PRO A 53 -10.75 -3.06 4.82
CA PRO A 53 -9.33 -2.70 4.91
C PRO A 53 -8.43 -3.91 4.69
N TYR A 54 -7.14 -3.63 4.46
CA TYR A 54 -6.10 -4.65 4.45
C TYR A 54 -5.94 -5.29 5.83
N GLY A 55 -5.60 -6.59 5.86
CA GLY A 55 -5.14 -7.28 7.06
C GLY A 55 -6.09 -8.30 7.65
N ASN A 56 -5.95 -8.59 8.93
CA ASN A 56 -6.69 -9.64 9.64
C ASN A 56 -8.10 -9.19 10.05
N THR A 57 -8.91 -8.86 9.07
CA THR A 57 -10.32 -8.47 9.27
C THR A 57 -11.18 -9.66 9.71
N VAL A 58 -12.37 -9.38 10.24
CA VAL A 58 -13.35 -10.43 10.58
C VAL A 58 -13.71 -11.28 9.36
N GLY A 59 -13.88 -10.62 8.20
CA GLY A 59 -14.16 -11.31 6.94
C GLY A 59 -13.02 -12.22 6.50
N ALA A 60 -11.79 -11.69 6.53
CA ALA A 60 -10.59 -12.45 6.20
C ALA A 60 -10.39 -13.64 7.14
N PHE A 61 -10.54 -13.43 8.45
CA PHE A 61 -10.45 -14.51 9.42
C PHE A 61 -11.50 -15.61 9.16
N ALA A 62 -12.75 -15.24 8.91
CA ALA A 62 -13.83 -16.20 8.63
C ALA A 62 -13.57 -17.03 7.37
N ARG A 63 -12.94 -16.45 6.35
CA ARG A 63 -12.67 -17.06 5.04
C ARG A 63 -11.18 -17.32 4.79
N ARG A 64 -10.37 -17.44 5.87
CA ARG A 64 -8.89 -17.55 5.79
C ARG A 64 -8.39 -18.80 5.07
N ARG A 65 -9.17 -19.86 5.03
CA ARG A 65 -8.79 -21.14 4.44
C ARG A 65 -9.22 -21.30 2.99
N ASP A 66 -10.07 -20.40 2.51
CA ASP A 66 -10.58 -20.39 1.13
C ASP A 66 -10.26 -19.08 0.41
N TRP A 67 -11.07 -18.05 0.53
CA TRP A 67 -10.91 -16.80 -0.22
C TRP A 67 -9.58 -16.07 0.05
N TYR A 68 -9.12 -16.10 1.29
CA TYR A 68 -7.89 -15.41 1.69
C TYR A 68 -6.70 -16.35 1.87
N ARG A 69 -6.83 -17.62 1.46
CA ARG A 69 -5.76 -18.61 1.61
C ARG A 69 -4.47 -18.19 0.91
N ALA A 70 -4.57 -17.59 -0.28
CA ALA A 70 -3.43 -17.09 -1.05
C ALA A 70 -2.64 -16.03 -0.29
N GLY A 71 -3.31 -15.15 0.46
CA GLY A 71 -2.76 -14.10 1.30
C GLY A 71 -2.53 -14.54 2.75
N GLN A 72 -2.18 -15.79 3.00
CA GLN A 72 -1.88 -16.31 4.34
C GLN A 72 -3.04 -16.17 5.33
N GLY A 73 -4.28 -16.08 4.83
CA GLY A 73 -5.50 -15.97 5.61
C GLY A 73 -5.93 -14.55 5.95
N VAL A 74 -5.16 -13.53 5.58
CA VAL A 74 -5.53 -12.12 5.75
C VAL A 74 -5.96 -11.49 4.43
N HIS A 75 -6.72 -10.41 4.49
CA HIS A 75 -7.08 -9.62 3.32
C HIS A 75 -5.84 -8.89 2.81
N PHE A 76 -5.43 -9.16 1.58
CA PHE A 76 -4.14 -8.72 1.03
C PHE A 76 -4.26 -7.51 0.10
N GLY A 77 -5.38 -6.81 0.14
CA GLY A 77 -5.66 -5.55 -0.54
C GLY A 77 -6.56 -4.65 0.30
N VAL A 78 -7.04 -3.60 -0.29
CA VAL A 78 -8.11 -2.73 0.24
C VAL A 78 -9.28 -2.80 -0.72
N ASP A 79 -10.48 -3.07 -0.20
CA ASP A 79 -11.71 -3.03 -0.98
C ASP A 79 -12.37 -1.67 -0.84
N PHE A 80 -12.72 -1.09 -1.98
CA PHE A 80 -13.51 0.12 -2.07
C PHE A 80 -14.87 -0.23 -2.67
N SER A 81 -15.90 -0.20 -1.85
CA SER A 81 -17.29 -0.39 -2.30
C SER A 81 -17.72 0.79 -3.16
N ALA A 82 -18.15 0.52 -4.38
CA ALA A 82 -18.62 1.54 -5.32
C ALA A 82 -19.58 0.90 -6.31
N PRO A 83 -20.54 1.66 -6.87
CA PRO A 83 -21.41 1.15 -7.93
C PRO A 83 -20.60 0.62 -9.11
N CYS A 84 -21.10 -0.42 -9.77
CA CYS A 84 -20.53 -0.86 -11.05
C CYS A 84 -20.46 0.30 -12.05
N GLY A 85 -19.37 0.34 -12.80
CA GLY A 85 -19.14 1.42 -13.78
C GLY A 85 -18.43 2.65 -13.20
N THR A 86 -18.27 2.77 -11.87
CA THR A 86 -17.49 3.86 -11.26
C THR A 86 -16.08 3.90 -11.86
N PRO A 87 -15.61 5.05 -12.38
CA PRO A 87 -14.28 5.15 -12.95
C PRO A 87 -13.18 4.87 -11.93
N VAL A 88 -12.21 4.06 -12.31
CA VAL A 88 -11.01 3.75 -11.52
C VAL A 88 -9.82 4.44 -12.15
N VAL A 89 -9.02 5.13 -11.34
CA VAL A 89 -7.82 5.85 -11.81
C VAL A 89 -6.53 5.25 -11.26
N ALA A 90 -5.42 5.44 -11.99
CA ALA A 90 -4.11 5.01 -11.56
C ALA A 90 -3.69 5.75 -10.27
N ILE A 91 -3.26 4.99 -9.26
CA ILE A 91 -2.83 5.55 -7.95
C ILE A 91 -1.46 6.25 -8.01
N GLY A 92 -0.70 6.05 -9.08
CA GLY A 92 0.62 6.63 -9.33
C GLY A 92 1.03 6.50 -10.78
N ASP A 93 2.04 7.26 -11.19
CA ASP A 93 2.67 7.09 -12.50
C ASP A 93 3.26 5.69 -12.63
N GLY A 94 3.18 5.10 -13.82
CA GLY A 94 3.70 3.76 -14.05
C GLY A 94 3.60 3.30 -15.49
N VAL A 95 3.81 2.00 -15.66
CA VAL A 95 3.71 1.31 -16.95
C VAL A 95 2.85 0.08 -16.76
N VAL A 96 1.92 -0.15 -17.65
CA VAL A 96 1.06 -1.36 -17.63
C VAL A 96 1.95 -2.61 -17.71
N LEU A 97 1.89 -3.42 -16.65
CA LEU A 97 2.68 -4.64 -16.54
C LEU A 97 1.93 -5.84 -17.10
N LYS A 98 0.65 -5.98 -16.76
CA LYS A 98 -0.23 -7.07 -17.20
C LYS A 98 -1.67 -6.59 -17.30
N VAL A 99 -2.43 -7.19 -18.19
CA VAL A 99 -3.86 -6.98 -18.39
C VAL A 99 -4.55 -8.34 -18.35
N ASP A 100 -5.58 -8.45 -17.53
CA ASP A 100 -6.40 -9.68 -17.39
C ASP A 100 -5.59 -10.92 -16.98
N ALA A 101 -4.60 -10.72 -16.12
CA ALA A 101 -3.72 -11.76 -15.63
C ALA A 101 -4.35 -12.52 -14.45
N ARG A 102 -5.29 -13.41 -14.75
CA ARG A 102 -6.13 -14.13 -13.76
C ARG A 102 -5.33 -14.99 -12.79
N GLU A 103 -4.13 -15.40 -13.16
CA GLU A 103 -3.19 -16.11 -12.28
C GLU A 103 -2.78 -15.31 -11.05
N HIS A 104 -3.02 -13.99 -11.07
CA HIS A 104 -2.76 -13.10 -9.93
C HIS A 104 -4.00 -12.82 -9.08
N GLY A 105 -5.14 -13.44 -9.40
CA GLY A 105 -6.38 -13.33 -8.64
C GLY A 105 -7.25 -12.14 -9.04
N SER A 106 -8.22 -11.83 -8.18
CA SER A 106 -9.10 -10.65 -8.27
C SER A 106 -9.84 -10.52 -9.60
N GLY A 107 -10.37 -11.67 -10.11
CA GLY A 107 -11.23 -11.69 -11.29
C GLY A 107 -12.57 -10.98 -11.06
N PRO A 108 -13.38 -10.77 -12.12
CA PRO A 108 -13.25 -11.35 -13.47
C PRO A 108 -12.15 -10.70 -14.31
N HIS A 109 -11.90 -9.41 -14.14
CA HIS A 109 -10.90 -8.64 -14.85
C HIS A 109 -9.95 -7.94 -13.88
N ASN A 110 -8.66 -7.85 -14.24
CA ASN A 110 -7.67 -7.13 -13.47
C ASN A 110 -6.64 -6.40 -14.34
N LEU A 111 -5.98 -5.45 -13.73
CA LEU A 111 -4.89 -4.67 -14.33
C LEU A 111 -3.73 -4.58 -13.33
N LEU A 112 -2.51 -4.78 -13.79
CA LEU A 112 -1.30 -4.55 -13.01
C LEU A 112 -0.47 -3.43 -13.62
N ILE A 113 -0.06 -2.46 -12.78
CA ILE A 113 0.77 -1.33 -13.17
C ILE A 113 2.06 -1.36 -12.36
N ALA A 114 3.20 -1.36 -13.04
CA ALA A 114 4.52 -1.25 -12.41
C ALA A 114 4.91 0.22 -12.23
N HIS A 115 5.31 0.59 -11.02
CA HIS A 115 5.67 1.96 -10.66
C HIS A 115 7.19 2.15 -10.54
N PRO A 116 7.72 3.37 -10.79
CA PRO A 116 9.15 3.67 -10.70
C PRO A 116 9.75 3.40 -9.32
N ASN A 117 8.95 3.52 -8.25
CA ASN A 117 9.35 3.28 -6.86
C ASN A 117 9.52 1.80 -6.48
N GLY A 118 9.37 0.88 -7.43
CA GLY A 118 9.59 -0.55 -7.20
C GLY A 118 8.36 -1.35 -6.82
N TYR A 119 7.21 -0.71 -6.65
CA TYR A 119 5.93 -1.37 -6.38
C TYR A 119 5.17 -1.69 -7.67
N VAL A 120 4.18 -2.57 -7.52
CA VAL A 120 3.18 -2.88 -8.53
C VAL A 120 1.81 -2.74 -7.89
N SER A 121 0.92 -1.95 -8.50
CA SER A 121 -0.50 -1.93 -8.11
C SER A 121 -1.30 -2.94 -8.91
N LEU A 122 -2.22 -3.65 -8.25
CA LEU A 122 -3.21 -4.52 -8.89
C LEU A 122 -4.59 -3.94 -8.63
N TYR A 123 -5.33 -3.70 -9.71
CA TYR A 123 -6.73 -3.27 -9.71
C TYR A 123 -7.57 -4.48 -10.08
N GLY A 124 -8.35 -5.00 -9.13
CA GLY A 124 -9.15 -6.20 -9.29
C GLY A 124 -10.64 -5.94 -9.35
N HIS A 125 -11.38 -6.96 -9.75
CA HIS A 125 -12.83 -6.95 -9.92
C HIS A 125 -13.31 -5.85 -10.87
N LEU A 126 -12.52 -5.57 -11.92
CA LEU A 126 -12.91 -4.61 -12.94
C LEU A 126 -14.10 -5.14 -13.74
N MET A 127 -14.97 -4.23 -14.17
CA MET A 127 -16.22 -4.53 -14.87
C MET A 127 -15.99 -5.17 -16.24
N GLU A 128 -14.94 -4.74 -16.91
CA GLU A 128 -14.55 -5.19 -18.23
C GLU A 128 -13.04 -5.33 -18.34
N ARG A 129 -12.59 -6.05 -19.36
CA ARG A 129 -11.17 -6.11 -19.68
C ARG A 129 -10.65 -4.71 -19.99
N PRO A 130 -9.61 -4.22 -19.28
CA PRO A 130 -9.02 -2.92 -19.57
C PRO A 130 -8.56 -2.80 -21.03
N LEU A 131 -8.83 -1.64 -21.65
CA LEU A 131 -8.40 -1.36 -23.02
C LEU A 131 -6.91 -1.01 -23.15
N LEU A 132 -6.24 -0.83 -22.01
CA LEU A 132 -4.80 -0.56 -21.93
C LEU A 132 -3.99 -1.77 -22.44
N VAL A 133 -2.79 -1.49 -22.97
CA VAL A 133 -1.88 -2.53 -23.46
C VAL A 133 -0.62 -2.60 -22.61
N VAL A 134 -0.04 -3.80 -22.51
CA VAL A 134 1.22 -4.02 -21.78
C VAL A 134 2.32 -3.13 -22.38
N GLY A 135 3.07 -2.46 -21.49
CA GLY A 135 4.09 -1.49 -21.86
C GLY A 135 3.58 -0.05 -22.03
N GLN A 136 2.27 0.18 -22.00
CA GLN A 136 1.69 1.52 -22.08
C GLN A 136 2.01 2.31 -20.80
N PRO A 137 2.57 3.53 -20.92
CA PRO A 137 2.71 4.43 -19.78
C PRO A 137 1.34 4.95 -19.33
N VAL A 138 1.17 5.11 -18.04
CA VAL A 138 -0.01 5.73 -17.41
C VAL A 138 0.43 6.76 -16.37
N ARG A 139 -0.35 7.81 -16.21
CA ARG A 139 -0.12 8.85 -15.20
C ARG A 139 -1.05 8.67 -14.03
N ARG A 140 -0.61 9.10 -12.85
CA ARG A 140 -1.49 9.20 -11.67
C ARG A 140 -2.75 9.99 -12.02
N GLY A 141 -3.92 9.45 -11.64
CA GLY A 141 -5.23 10.04 -11.94
C GLY A 141 -5.77 9.71 -13.33
N GLU A 142 -5.01 9.06 -14.20
CA GLU A 142 -5.50 8.58 -15.49
C GLU A 142 -6.47 7.41 -15.30
N MET A 143 -7.59 7.42 -16.02
CA MET A 143 -8.59 6.35 -15.97
C MET A 143 -7.98 5.04 -16.49
N VAL A 144 -8.09 3.97 -15.70
CA VAL A 144 -7.50 2.65 -16.02
C VAL A 144 -8.52 1.52 -16.06
N GLY A 145 -9.76 1.77 -15.65
CA GLY A 145 -10.84 0.79 -15.67
C GLY A 145 -12.11 1.31 -15.02
N ARG A 146 -13.04 0.40 -14.77
CA ARG A 146 -14.30 0.68 -14.06
C ARG A 146 -14.53 -0.39 -13.01
N VAL A 147 -15.13 0.00 -11.89
CA VAL A 147 -15.54 -0.93 -10.83
C VAL A 147 -16.54 -1.95 -11.40
N GLY A 148 -16.32 -3.20 -11.09
CA GLY A 148 -17.22 -4.30 -11.39
C GLY A 148 -17.65 -5.06 -10.13
N ASP A 149 -18.03 -6.30 -10.33
CA ASP A 149 -18.46 -7.21 -9.25
C ASP A 149 -17.78 -8.58 -9.44
N PRO A 150 -17.24 -9.22 -8.40
CA PRO A 150 -16.60 -10.52 -8.52
C PRO A 150 -17.45 -11.61 -9.20
N ASP A 151 -18.78 -11.53 -9.09
CA ASP A 151 -19.73 -12.48 -9.68
C ASP A 151 -20.38 -11.99 -11.00
N LEU A 152 -19.94 -10.84 -11.53
CA LEU A 152 -20.41 -10.24 -12.79
C LEU A 152 -21.86 -9.74 -12.78
N THR A 153 -22.54 -9.74 -11.64
CA THR A 153 -23.97 -9.38 -11.59
C THR A 153 -24.22 -7.90 -11.35
N CYS A 154 -23.26 -7.18 -10.79
CA CYS A 154 -23.39 -5.80 -10.31
C CYS A 154 -24.49 -5.61 -9.24
N THR A 155 -24.98 -6.67 -8.66
CA THR A 155 -26.08 -6.65 -7.69
C THR A 155 -25.70 -7.27 -6.35
N SER A 156 -24.55 -7.92 -6.26
CA SER A 156 -24.12 -8.60 -5.02
C SER A 156 -23.25 -7.70 -4.14
N ARG A 157 -22.09 -7.33 -4.62
CA ARG A 157 -21.08 -6.56 -3.85
C ARG A 157 -20.07 -5.88 -4.76
N PRO A 158 -20.51 -4.93 -5.61
CA PRO A 158 -19.59 -4.26 -6.49
C PRO A 158 -18.54 -3.50 -5.69
N HIS A 159 -17.26 -3.71 -6.03
CA HIS A 159 -16.14 -3.05 -5.37
C HIS A 159 -14.87 -3.14 -6.22
N LEU A 160 -13.96 -2.20 -6.00
CA LEU A 160 -12.58 -2.31 -6.45
C LEU A 160 -11.77 -2.99 -5.36
N HIS A 161 -11.07 -4.07 -5.69
CA HIS A 161 -10.00 -4.63 -4.85
C HIS A 161 -8.65 -4.07 -5.32
N LEU A 162 -7.97 -3.31 -4.45
CA LEU A 162 -6.69 -2.67 -4.75
C LEU A 162 -5.58 -3.29 -3.91
N GLU A 163 -4.55 -3.81 -4.58
CA GLU A 163 -3.35 -4.31 -3.91
C GLU A 163 -2.11 -3.49 -4.27
N ILE A 164 -1.11 -3.49 -3.39
CA ILE A 164 0.25 -3.03 -3.66
C ILE A 164 1.19 -4.20 -3.43
N ARG A 165 1.90 -4.60 -4.49
CA ARG A 165 2.77 -5.79 -4.52
C ARG A 165 4.23 -5.41 -4.75
N ASP A 166 5.15 -6.35 -4.48
CA ASP A 166 6.52 -6.27 -4.96
C ASP A 166 6.60 -6.54 -6.48
N ARG A 167 7.72 -6.19 -7.11
CA ARG A 167 7.95 -6.45 -8.53
C ARG A 167 7.89 -7.94 -8.91
N GLY A 168 8.21 -8.81 -7.98
CA GLY A 168 8.13 -10.27 -8.17
C GLY A 168 6.72 -10.83 -8.04
N LEU A 169 5.74 -10.00 -7.68
CA LEU A 169 4.34 -10.37 -7.44
C LEU A 169 4.16 -11.47 -6.38
N ARG A 170 5.12 -11.57 -5.47
CA ARG A 170 5.17 -12.61 -4.41
C ARG A 170 4.73 -12.11 -3.05
N ARG A 171 4.68 -10.78 -2.86
CA ARG A 171 4.31 -10.14 -1.60
C ARG A 171 3.27 -9.06 -1.85
N ALA A 172 2.31 -8.93 -0.93
CA ALA A 172 1.44 -7.76 -0.84
C ALA A 172 1.84 -6.95 0.40
N PHE A 173 1.88 -5.65 0.22
CA PHE A 173 2.20 -4.66 1.25
C PHE A 173 0.93 -4.01 1.74
N ASN A 174 0.94 -3.53 2.97
CA ASN A 174 -0.17 -2.80 3.54
C ASN A 174 -0.40 -1.45 2.82
N PRO A 175 -1.50 -1.29 2.03
CA PRO A 175 -1.76 -0.07 1.28
C PRO A 175 -1.96 1.16 2.16
N HIS A 176 -2.43 1.00 3.41
CA HIS A 176 -2.63 2.11 4.34
C HIS A 176 -1.33 2.87 4.64
N LEU A 177 -0.18 2.19 4.59
CA LEU A 177 1.14 2.79 4.78
C LEU A 177 1.68 3.51 3.53
N LEU A 178 1.14 3.21 2.35
CA LEU A 178 1.69 3.61 1.05
C LEU A 178 0.79 4.59 0.29
N ILE A 179 -0.51 4.61 0.57
CA ILE A 179 -1.47 5.53 -0.04
C ILE A 179 -1.69 6.72 0.89
N ASP A 180 -1.63 7.92 0.32
CA ASP A 180 -1.90 9.17 1.02
C ASP A 180 -3.42 9.41 1.09
N ALA A 181 -4.01 9.11 2.24
CA ALA A 181 -5.43 9.25 2.52
C ALA A 181 -5.68 9.42 4.03
N ASP A 182 -6.79 10.06 4.36
CA ASP A 182 -7.32 10.11 5.74
C ASP A 182 -8.08 8.81 6.03
N TRP A 183 -7.33 7.79 6.38
CA TRP A 183 -7.86 6.45 6.63
C TRP A 183 -8.82 6.42 7.82
N GLU A 184 -8.57 7.21 8.85
CA GLU A 184 -9.45 7.34 10.00
C GLU A 184 -10.82 7.86 9.60
N ALA A 185 -10.88 8.94 8.82
CA ALA A 185 -12.13 9.47 8.31
C ALA A 185 -12.84 8.49 7.36
N LEU A 186 -12.10 7.83 6.47
CA LEU A 186 -12.66 6.82 5.56
C LEU A 186 -13.29 5.64 6.31
N MET A 187 -12.70 5.21 7.42
CA MET A 187 -13.25 4.15 8.26
C MET A 187 -14.52 4.54 9.01
N LEU A 188 -14.69 5.83 9.29
CA LEU A 188 -15.89 6.30 10.01
C LEU A 188 -17.12 6.38 9.11
N VAL A 189 -16.95 6.57 7.80
CA VAL A 189 -18.06 6.77 6.85
C VAL A 189 -18.38 5.55 5.99
N GLY A 190 -17.53 4.54 5.98
CA GLY A 190 -17.71 3.33 5.19
C GLY A 190 -18.73 2.35 5.79
N PRO A 191 -19.20 1.34 5.03
CA PRO A 191 -20.07 0.25 5.52
C PRO A 191 -19.36 -0.69 6.50
N PHE A 192 -18.29 -0.28 7.00
CA PHE A 192 -17.19 -0.96 7.63
C PHE A 192 -17.43 -1.34 9.10
N GLY A 193 -18.57 -1.32 9.62
CA GLY A 193 -18.88 -1.54 11.05
C GLY A 193 -18.30 -2.80 11.73
N ARG A 194 -17.30 -3.49 11.13
CA ARG A 194 -16.72 -4.74 11.68
C ARG A 194 -15.21 -4.83 11.54
N GLY A 195 -14.54 -3.70 11.49
CA GLY A 195 -13.12 -3.61 11.19
C GLY A 195 -12.15 -3.80 12.32
N PHE A 196 -12.56 -4.43 13.35
CA PHE A 196 -11.62 -4.74 14.42
C PHE A 196 -10.65 -5.79 13.96
N GLN A 197 -9.38 -5.46 14.06
CA GLN A 197 -8.31 -6.36 13.75
C GLN A 197 -7.67 -6.86 15.04
N ARG A 198 -7.22 -8.10 14.98
CA ARG A 198 -6.54 -8.72 16.10
C ARG A 198 -5.09 -8.96 15.76
N ASP A 199 -4.24 -8.79 16.75
CA ASP A 199 -2.85 -9.14 16.68
C ASP A 199 -2.69 -10.62 16.28
N LEU A 200 -1.82 -10.89 15.31
CA LEU A 200 -1.60 -12.24 14.80
C LEU A 200 -0.85 -13.14 15.78
N ASP A 201 -0.02 -12.54 16.62
CA ASP A 201 0.75 -13.26 17.64
C ASP A 201 -0.02 -13.35 18.98
N ASN A 202 -0.85 -12.35 19.27
CA ASN A 202 -1.66 -12.30 20.46
C ASN A 202 -3.12 -11.93 20.15
N PRO A 203 -4.02 -12.91 19.95
CA PRO A 203 -5.42 -12.68 19.57
C PRO A 203 -6.26 -11.90 20.60
N ARG A 204 -5.73 -11.63 21.77
CA ARG A 204 -6.39 -10.81 22.80
C ARG A 204 -6.05 -9.32 22.67
N ARG A 205 -5.06 -8.99 21.85
CA ARG A 205 -4.67 -7.62 21.58
C ARG A 205 -5.37 -7.11 20.33
N TRP A 206 -5.85 -5.88 20.37
CA TRP A 206 -6.38 -5.17 19.20
C TRP A 206 -5.24 -4.53 18.41
N GLN A 207 -5.39 -4.52 17.10
CA GLN A 207 -4.47 -3.83 16.19
C GLN A 207 -5.23 -2.82 15.36
N SER A 208 -4.55 -1.74 14.98
CA SER A 208 -5.02 -0.82 13.96
C SER A 208 -4.71 -1.36 12.55
N VAL A 209 -5.22 -0.68 11.54
CA VAL A 209 -4.89 -0.98 10.13
C VAL A 209 -3.42 -0.74 9.81
N TRP A 210 -2.74 0.09 10.59
CA TRP A 210 -1.31 0.41 10.44
C TRP A 210 -0.40 -0.74 10.89
N ASP A 211 -0.86 -1.57 11.80
CA ASP A 211 -0.07 -2.65 12.42
C ASP A 211 -0.10 -3.96 11.62
N GLN A 212 -0.80 -4.00 10.49
CA GLN A 212 -0.98 -5.24 9.73
C GLN A 212 0.27 -5.59 8.94
N PRO A 213 0.74 -6.87 9.01
CA PRO A 213 1.96 -7.31 8.37
C PRO A 213 1.81 -7.43 6.85
N ASP A 214 2.93 -7.36 6.15
CA ASP A 214 3.02 -7.75 4.75
C ASP A 214 2.66 -9.23 4.57
N VAL A 215 2.10 -9.56 3.42
CA VAL A 215 1.67 -10.90 3.06
C VAL A 215 2.60 -11.51 2.04
N ARG A 216 2.95 -12.78 2.24
CA ARG A 216 3.65 -13.60 1.26
C ARG A 216 2.67 -14.56 0.60
N PHE A 217 2.44 -14.42 -0.71
CA PHE A 217 1.56 -15.31 -1.44
C PHE A 217 2.03 -16.77 -1.38
N GLY A 218 1.08 -17.66 -1.09
CA GLY A 218 1.35 -19.10 -0.93
C GLY A 218 2.03 -19.49 0.38
N GLY A 219 2.31 -18.54 1.28
CA GLY A 219 2.84 -18.83 2.61
C GLY A 219 1.87 -19.57 3.53
N PRO A 220 2.30 -20.02 4.71
CA PRO A 220 1.41 -20.62 5.71
C PRO A 220 0.41 -19.59 6.22
N LEU A 221 -0.73 -20.06 6.77
CA LEU A 221 -1.68 -19.18 7.44
C LEU A 221 -1.03 -18.51 8.64
N ILE A 222 -1.22 -17.19 8.78
CA ILE A 222 -0.69 -16.41 9.91
C ILE A 222 -1.77 -16.04 10.93
N ASN A 223 -3.04 -16.29 10.60
CA ASN A 223 -4.19 -16.04 11.49
C ASN A 223 -4.94 -17.32 11.87
N ASP A 224 -4.28 -18.47 11.86
CA ASP A 224 -4.89 -19.76 12.21
C ASP A 224 -4.83 -20.00 13.72
N PHE A 225 -5.56 -19.22 14.48
CA PHE A 225 -5.63 -19.34 15.94
C PHE A 225 -6.44 -20.59 16.34
N ARG A 226 -6.03 -21.27 17.43
CA ARG A 226 -6.81 -22.36 18.04
C ARG A 226 -8.13 -21.86 18.63
N ASP A 227 -8.08 -20.73 19.35
CA ASP A 227 -9.23 -20.00 19.86
C ASP A 227 -9.33 -18.65 19.14
N PRO A 228 -9.97 -18.63 17.99
CA PRO A 228 -9.90 -17.49 17.07
C PRO A 228 -10.46 -16.18 17.65
N TRP A 229 -11.58 -16.27 18.35
CA TRP A 229 -12.25 -15.13 18.95
C TRP A 229 -12.78 -15.51 20.31
N PRO A 230 -12.73 -14.60 21.32
CA PRO A 230 -13.36 -14.85 22.60
C PRO A 230 -14.82 -15.19 22.41
N ARG A 231 -15.27 -16.26 23.05
CA ARG A 231 -16.67 -16.74 22.91
C ARG A 231 -17.69 -15.71 23.37
N ASP A 232 -17.29 -14.83 24.26
CA ASP A 232 -18.10 -13.85 24.97
C ASP A 232 -18.62 -12.71 24.08
N TRP A 233 -18.00 -12.43 22.95
CA TRP A 233 -18.48 -11.34 22.08
C TRP A 233 -19.61 -11.76 21.13
N ARG A 234 -20.02 -13.04 21.17
CA ARG A 234 -21.15 -13.59 20.43
C ARG A 234 -22.46 -13.60 21.21
N ARG A 235 -22.47 -13.02 22.42
CA ARG A 235 -23.65 -12.94 23.27
C ARG A 235 -24.41 -11.65 23.04
#